data_a7c23fedf584958044e48653c63af160
#
_entry.id   a7c23fedf584958044e48653c63af160
#
_cell.length_a   1.000
_cell.length_b   1.000
_cell.length_c   1.000
_cell.angle_alpha   90.00
_cell.angle_beta   90.00
_cell.angle_gamma   90.00
#
_symmetry.space_group_name_H-M   'P 1'
#
loop_
_entity.id
_entity.type
_entity.pdbx_description
1 polymer ?
#
loop_
_entity_poly.entity_id
_entity_poly.type
_entity_poly.pdbx_seq_one_letter_code
_entity_poly.pdbx_strand_id
1 'polypeptide(L)'
;TGMKRFAFRSNFDIELNKWAKVTVNFAPTFINQKRTREGGEGSNSVIRTAISMYPFFPVKLPNGDYFSTLEYNLAPTNIADSRDPETGAFPTLSDSPLADNQDNPVRIAHEYKNETSQNRIIGGLNFELKLAKGLTFKPSLAIDFMSSENSIWYPASIGKNRTDSEASTTMTRKLMWINENILTYQKEFGDHNISAVGG
;
A
#
# COMPACT_ATOMS: atom_id res chain seq x y z
N THR A 1 10.96 6.34 -1.33
CA THR A 1 10.07 5.50 -0.50
C THR A 1 9.71 6.22 0.78
N GLY A 2 8.49 6.02 1.27
CA GLY A 2 8.06 6.61 2.53
C GLY A 2 6.62 6.26 2.85
N MET A 3 6.28 6.33 4.13
CA MET A 3 4.92 6.16 4.61
C MET A 3 4.57 7.30 5.53
N LYS A 4 3.40 7.89 5.30
CA LYS A 4 2.78 8.87 6.19
C LYS A 4 1.48 8.26 6.70
N ARG A 5 1.34 8.18 8.03
CA ARG A 5 0.14 7.69 8.68
C ARG A 5 -0.37 8.74 9.65
N PHE A 6 -1.64 9.06 9.51
CA PHE A 6 -2.38 9.85 10.47
C PHE A 6 -3.50 8.98 11.04
N ALA A 7 -3.61 8.90 12.37
CA ALA A 7 -4.65 8.15 13.05
C ALA A 7 -5.16 8.98 14.23
N PHE A 8 -6.46 9.03 14.37
CA PHE A 8 -7.13 9.67 15.47
C PHE A 8 -8.07 8.67 16.13
N ARG A 9 -8.25 8.73 17.42
CA ARG A 9 -9.25 7.94 18.15
C ARG A 9 -9.96 8.82 19.16
N SER A 10 -11.27 8.72 19.15
CA SER A 10 -12.14 9.42 20.08
C SER A 10 -13.19 8.48 20.64
N ASN A 11 -13.44 8.58 21.93
CA ASN A 11 -14.49 7.86 22.62
C ASN A 11 -15.30 8.87 23.43
N PHE A 12 -16.60 8.88 23.24
CA PHE A 12 -17.51 9.75 23.96
C PHE A 12 -18.52 8.90 24.71
N ASP A 13 -18.64 9.13 26.01
CA ASP A 13 -19.70 8.60 26.85
C ASP A 13 -20.66 9.75 27.20
N ILE A 14 -21.89 9.61 26.77
CA ILE A 14 -22.92 10.65 26.91
C ILE A 14 -24.09 10.07 27.69
N GLU A 15 -24.36 10.61 28.86
CA GLU A 15 -25.55 10.32 29.62
C GLU A 15 -26.69 11.21 29.12
N LEU A 16 -27.61 10.67 28.34
CA LEU A 16 -28.76 11.43 27.82
C LEU A 16 -29.76 11.72 28.93
N ASN A 17 -29.94 10.77 29.83
CA ASN A 17 -30.78 10.90 31.01
C ASN A 17 -30.53 9.70 31.97
N LYS A 18 -31.32 9.59 33.08
CA LYS A 18 -31.14 8.54 34.10
C LYS A 18 -31.34 7.11 33.59
N TRP A 19 -31.99 6.92 32.44
CA TRP A 19 -32.28 5.62 31.88
C TRP A 19 -31.59 5.34 30.53
N ALA A 20 -30.89 6.32 29.91
CA ALA A 20 -30.25 6.18 28.62
C ALA A 20 -28.83 6.75 28.61
N LYS A 21 -27.87 5.90 28.25
CA LYS A 21 -26.48 6.24 27.99
C LYS A 21 -26.10 5.86 26.57
N VAL A 22 -25.31 6.68 25.91
CA VAL A 22 -24.72 6.44 24.58
C VAL A 22 -23.21 6.48 24.68
N THR A 23 -22.55 5.47 24.11
CA THR A 23 -21.09 5.47 23.90
C THR A 23 -20.83 5.53 22.39
N VAL A 24 -20.05 6.52 21.96
CA VAL A 24 -19.64 6.73 20.57
C VAL A 24 -18.15 6.50 20.46
N ASN A 25 -17.73 5.56 19.61
CA ASN A 25 -16.33 5.30 19.28
C ASN A 25 -16.08 5.71 17.82
N PHE A 26 -15.00 6.47 17.57
CA PHE A 26 -14.63 6.91 16.25
C PHE A 26 -13.12 6.89 16.08
N ALA A 27 -12.61 6.13 15.10
CA ALA A 27 -11.19 5.93 14.87
C ALA A 27 -10.84 5.94 13.37
N PRO A 28 -10.70 7.12 12.75
CA PRO A 28 -10.22 7.25 11.39
C PRO A 28 -8.71 7.05 11.32
N THR A 29 -8.27 6.44 10.23
CA THR A 29 -6.85 6.24 9.91
C THR A 29 -6.65 6.53 8.43
N PHE A 30 -5.66 7.38 8.11
CA PHE A 30 -5.26 7.75 6.77
C PHE A 30 -3.81 7.35 6.56
N ILE A 31 -3.52 6.62 5.49
CA ILE A 31 -2.19 6.14 5.16
C ILE A 31 -1.89 6.51 3.72
N ASN A 32 -0.77 7.19 3.51
CA ASN A 32 -0.19 7.40 2.19
C ASN A 32 1.19 6.75 2.17
N GLN A 33 1.40 5.81 1.27
CA GLN A 33 2.63 5.07 1.15
C GLN A 33 3.16 5.16 -0.28
N LYS A 34 4.46 5.47 -0.38
CA LYS A 34 5.23 5.41 -1.63
C LYS A 34 6.22 4.27 -1.53
N ARG A 35 6.16 3.35 -2.47
CA ARG A 35 7.05 2.19 -2.54
C ARG A 35 7.94 2.29 -3.75
N THR A 36 9.18 1.87 -3.61
CA THR A 36 10.02 1.56 -4.76
C THR A 36 9.71 0.16 -5.26
N ARG A 37 10.21 -0.18 -6.43
CA ARG A 37 10.08 -1.52 -6.96
C ARG A 37 10.97 -2.47 -6.16
N GLU A 38 10.35 -3.26 -5.32
CA GLU A 38 10.97 -4.29 -4.51
C GLU A 38 10.56 -5.65 -5.07
N GLY A 39 11.53 -6.57 -5.17
CA GLY A 39 11.30 -7.99 -5.39
C GLY A 39 10.44 -8.34 -6.61
N GLY A 40 10.61 -9.49 -7.11
CA GLY A 40 9.90 -10.03 -8.26
C GLY A 40 10.88 -10.63 -9.23
N GLU A 41 10.43 -11.64 -9.95
CA GLU A 41 11.15 -12.23 -11.06
C GLU A 41 11.33 -11.17 -12.15
N GLY A 42 12.51 -10.66 -12.28
CA GLY A 42 12.83 -9.69 -13.32
C GLY A 42 13.98 -8.76 -12.95
N SER A 43 14.72 -8.35 -13.95
CA SER A 43 15.94 -7.56 -13.88
C SER A 43 15.79 -6.13 -13.32
N ASN A 44 14.58 -5.69 -12.96
CA ASN A 44 14.25 -4.28 -12.76
C ASN A 44 13.88 -3.89 -11.33
N SER A 45 14.33 -4.64 -10.29
CA SER A 45 14.22 -4.17 -8.91
C SER A 45 15.41 -3.30 -8.54
N VAL A 46 15.20 -2.23 -7.76
CA VAL A 46 16.27 -1.30 -7.37
C VAL A 46 17.44 -2.01 -6.70
N ILE A 47 17.17 -2.92 -5.77
CA ILE A 47 18.22 -3.63 -5.04
C ILE A 47 19.00 -4.56 -5.96
N ARG A 48 18.30 -5.35 -6.77
CA ARG A 48 18.94 -6.28 -7.69
C ARG A 48 19.81 -5.56 -8.72
N THR A 49 19.29 -4.51 -9.33
CA THR A 49 20.04 -3.71 -10.30
C THR A 49 21.22 -3.00 -9.67
N ALA A 50 21.09 -2.54 -8.41
CA ALA A 50 22.21 -1.93 -7.70
C ALA A 50 23.35 -2.92 -7.38
N ILE A 51 23.02 -4.18 -7.11
CA ILE A 51 24.03 -5.23 -6.87
C ILE A 51 24.68 -5.69 -8.18
N SER A 52 23.90 -5.75 -9.26
CA SER A 52 24.38 -6.24 -10.56
C SER A 52 25.11 -5.18 -11.38
N MET A 53 24.92 -3.89 -11.06
CA MET A 53 25.54 -2.81 -11.81
C MET A 53 27.00 -2.65 -11.41
N TYR A 54 27.87 -2.53 -12.42
CA TYR A 54 29.29 -2.32 -12.17
C TYR A 54 29.55 -0.96 -11.52
N PRO A 55 30.38 -0.89 -10.48
CA PRO A 55 30.60 0.34 -9.68
C PRO A 55 31.30 1.48 -10.42
N PHE A 56 31.91 1.22 -11.58
CA PHE A 56 32.57 2.22 -12.40
C PHE A 56 31.63 2.94 -13.40
N PHE A 57 30.38 2.47 -13.53
CA PHE A 57 29.42 3.17 -14.38
C PHE A 57 28.89 4.45 -13.73
N PRO A 58 28.77 5.54 -14.48
CA PRO A 58 28.20 6.76 -13.96
C PRO A 58 26.69 6.62 -13.73
N VAL A 59 26.16 7.29 -12.73
CA VAL A 59 24.71 7.36 -12.53
C VAL A 59 24.02 8.13 -13.66
N LYS A 60 24.69 9.18 -14.15
CA LYS A 60 24.19 10.04 -15.23
C LYS A 60 25.27 10.28 -16.28
N LEU A 61 24.82 10.41 -17.50
CA LEU A 61 25.62 10.85 -18.64
C LEU A 61 25.87 12.38 -18.57
N PRO A 62 26.85 12.92 -19.34
CA PRO A 62 27.10 14.35 -19.40
C PRO A 62 25.92 15.20 -19.87
N ASN A 63 25.02 14.63 -20.66
CA ASN A 63 23.76 15.25 -21.09
C ASN A 63 22.67 15.30 -20.01
N GLY A 64 22.90 14.67 -18.83
CA GLY A 64 21.96 14.63 -17.71
C GLY A 64 21.06 13.41 -17.65
N ASP A 65 21.04 12.57 -18.68
CA ASP A 65 20.26 11.35 -18.74
C ASP A 65 20.83 10.27 -17.80
N TYR A 66 20.00 9.34 -17.39
CA TYR A 66 20.47 8.21 -16.60
C TYR A 66 21.24 7.22 -17.49
N PHE A 67 22.40 6.80 -17.04
CA PHE A 67 23.14 5.75 -17.70
C PHE A 67 22.41 4.41 -17.58
N SER A 68 22.36 3.64 -18.67
CA SER A 68 21.82 2.29 -18.70
C SER A 68 22.73 1.42 -19.56
N THR A 69 23.06 0.24 -19.10
CA THR A 69 23.87 -0.71 -19.88
C THR A 69 23.13 -1.17 -21.13
N LEU A 70 21.79 -1.21 -21.07
CA LEU A 70 20.95 -1.54 -22.22
C LEU A 70 21.07 -0.47 -23.32
N GLU A 71 20.90 0.80 -22.96
CA GLU A 71 21.02 1.92 -23.91
C GLU A 71 22.45 2.06 -24.43
N TYR A 72 23.42 1.85 -23.58
CA TYR A 72 24.84 1.83 -23.96
C TYR A 72 25.12 0.75 -25.01
N ASN A 73 24.65 -0.47 -24.77
CA ASN A 73 24.85 -1.60 -25.69
C ASN A 73 24.12 -1.41 -27.03
N LEU A 74 23.01 -0.66 -27.03
CA LEU A 74 22.22 -0.40 -28.25
C LEU A 74 22.65 0.90 -28.96
N ALA A 75 23.49 1.74 -28.35
CA ALA A 75 23.92 2.99 -28.93
C ALA A 75 24.87 2.74 -30.13
N PRO A 76 24.56 3.27 -31.33
CA PRO A 76 25.37 3.05 -32.54
C PRO A 76 26.84 3.46 -32.38
N THR A 77 27.11 4.53 -31.64
CA THR A 77 28.47 5.03 -31.39
C THR A 77 29.33 4.05 -30.59
N ASN A 78 28.71 3.33 -29.66
CA ASN A 78 29.44 2.37 -28.82
C ASN A 78 29.65 1.04 -29.52
N ILE A 79 28.71 0.69 -30.42
CA ILE A 79 28.81 -0.49 -31.28
C ILE A 79 29.88 -0.28 -32.35
N ALA A 80 30.01 0.95 -32.87
CA ALA A 80 31.01 1.26 -33.92
C ALA A 80 32.46 1.03 -33.42
N ASP A 81 32.75 1.34 -32.16
CA ASP A 81 34.06 1.13 -31.55
C ASP A 81 34.32 -0.34 -31.21
N SER A 82 33.29 -1.17 -31.21
CA SER A 82 33.34 -2.60 -30.84
C SER A 82 33.26 -3.51 -32.06
N ARG A 83 33.35 -2.99 -33.27
CA ARG A 83 33.37 -3.82 -34.49
C ARG A 83 34.55 -4.79 -34.48
N ASP A 84 34.24 -6.04 -34.83
CA ASP A 84 35.26 -7.02 -35.11
C ASP A 84 36.18 -6.48 -36.26
N PRO A 85 37.47 -6.27 -35.99
CA PRO A 85 38.36 -5.70 -36.97
C PRO A 85 38.55 -6.59 -38.21
N GLU A 86 38.30 -7.89 -38.14
CA GLU A 86 38.47 -8.83 -39.22
C GLU A 86 37.21 -8.97 -40.08
N THR A 87 36.05 -8.99 -39.46
CA THR A 87 34.76 -9.24 -40.16
C THR A 87 33.93 -7.96 -40.36
N GLY A 88 34.24 -6.91 -39.65
CA GLY A 88 33.43 -5.68 -39.62
C GLY A 88 32.06 -5.84 -38.99
N ALA A 89 31.78 -7.02 -38.42
CA ALA A 89 30.52 -7.32 -37.81
C ALA A 89 30.36 -6.60 -36.44
N PHE A 90 29.16 -6.18 -36.14
CA PHE A 90 28.85 -5.68 -34.80
C PHE A 90 28.71 -6.84 -33.84
N PRO A 91 29.26 -6.75 -32.60
CA PRO A 91 29.00 -7.74 -31.58
C PRO A 91 27.50 -7.83 -31.31
N THR A 92 27.03 -9.04 -31.14
CA THR A 92 25.66 -9.25 -30.70
C THR A 92 25.53 -8.88 -29.21
N LEU A 93 24.33 -8.60 -28.73
CA LEU A 93 24.07 -8.32 -27.30
C LEU A 93 24.58 -9.45 -26.39
N SER A 94 24.64 -10.70 -26.90
CA SER A 94 25.19 -11.86 -26.19
C SER A 94 26.72 -11.81 -26.04
N ASP A 95 27.40 -11.09 -26.91
CA ASP A 95 28.86 -11.02 -26.97
C ASP A 95 29.40 -9.78 -26.24
N SER A 96 28.50 -8.89 -25.80
CA SER A 96 28.88 -7.71 -25.03
C SER A 96 29.33 -8.12 -23.61
N PRO A 97 30.47 -7.60 -23.14
CA PRO A 97 30.88 -7.78 -21.75
C PRO A 97 29.87 -7.17 -20.75
N LEU A 98 28.92 -6.37 -21.23
CA LEU A 98 27.81 -5.77 -20.48
C LEU A 98 26.49 -6.49 -20.75
N ALA A 99 26.54 -7.80 -21.03
CA ALA A 99 25.36 -8.61 -21.40
C ALA A 99 24.24 -8.62 -20.36
N ASP A 100 24.52 -8.24 -19.14
CA ASP A 100 23.53 -8.07 -18.08
C ASP A 100 22.71 -6.78 -18.23
N ASN A 101 22.04 -6.59 -19.34
CA ASN A 101 21.13 -5.48 -19.66
C ASN A 101 20.37 -4.95 -18.43
N GLN A 102 21.11 -4.34 -17.52
CA GLN A 102 20.55 -3.80 -16.27
C GLN A 102 20.16 -2.34 -16.46
N ASP A 103 19.04 -2.00 -15.94
CA ASP A 103 18.61 -0.61 -15.85
C ASP A 103 19.35 0.10 -14.70
N ASN A 104 19.39 1.43 -14.75
CA ASN A 104 19.99 2.22 -13.69
C ASN A 104 19.11 2.16 -12.42
N PRO A 105 19.63 1.71 -11.27
CA PRO A 105 18.85 1.60 -10.04
C PRO A 105 18.33 2.96 -9.56
N VAL A 106 19.07 4.05 -9.83
CA VAL A 106 18.64 5.41 -9.48
C VAL A 106 17.51 5.87 -10.39
N ARG A 107 17.56 5.55 -11.71
CA ARG A 107 16.44 5.77 -12.63
C ARG A 107 15.17 5.08 -12.13
N ILE A 108 15.26 3.78 -11.82
CA ILE A 108 14.12 3.00 -11.30
C ILE A 108 13.55 3.64 -10.04
N ALA A 109 14.41 4.04 -9.11
CA ALA A 109 13.97 4.66 -7.84
C ALA A 109 13.25 6.00 -8.04
N HIS A 110 13.57 6.75 -9.09
CA HIS A 110 12.99 8.06 -9.37
C HIS A 110 11.78 8.02 -10.31
N GLU A 111 11.82 7.19 -11.33
CA GLU A 111 10.81 7.20 -12.39
C GLU A 111 9.67 6.21 -12.16
N TYR A 112 9.94 5.07 -11.52
CA TYR A 112 8.90 4.14 -11.11
C TYR A 112 8.09 4.72 -9.94
N LYS A 113 6.77 4.74 -10.09
CA LYS A 113 5.87 5.20 -9.02
C LYS A 113 4.94 4.08 -8.61
N ASN A 114 4.87 3.84 -7.32
CA ASN A 114 3.91 2.93 -6.70
C ASN A 114 3.41 3.62 -5.43
N GLU A 115 2.21 4.16 -5.52
CA GLU A 115 1.62 4.94 -4.45
C GLU A 115 0.34 4.26 -3.96
N THR A 116 0.24 4.09 -2.65
CA THR A 116 -0.96 3.54 -2.01
C THR A 116 -1.56 4.59 -1.10
N SER A 117 -2.82 4.92 -1.31
CA SER A 117 -3.64 5.74 -0.41
C SER A 117 -4.69 4.86 0.24
N GLN A 118 -4.72 4.81 1.56
CA GLN A 118 -5.69 4.01 2.30
C GLN A 118 -6.38 4.86 3.35
N ASN A 119 -7.71 4.84 3.32
CA ASN A 119 -8.58 5.46 4.30
C ASN A 119 -9.38 4.38 5.01
N ARG A 120 -9.32 4.33 6.34
CA ARG A 120 -10.11 3.40 7.14
C ARG A 120 -10.82 4.17 8.25
N ILE A 121 -12.09 3.91 8.41
CA ILE A 121 -12.92 4.48 9.47
C ILE A 121 -13.54 3.33 10.24
N ILE A 122 -13.18 3.23 11.51
CA ILE A 122 -13.85 2.34 12.45
C ILE A 122 -14.73 3.21 13.34
N GLY A 123 -16.00 2.90 13.40
CA GLY A 123 -16.98 3.61 14.22
C GLY A 123 -17.90 2.65 14.96
N GLY A 124 -18.38 3.07 16.11
CA GLY A 124 -19.34 2.30 16.90
C GLY A 124 -20.26 3.20 17.70
N LEU A 125 -21.51 2.79 17.80
CA LEU A 125 -22.54 3.36 18.65
C LEU A 125 -23.06 2.25 19.56
N ASN A 126 -22.95 2.47 20.87
CA ASN A 126 -23.47 1.55 21.86
C ASN A 126 -24.46 2.31 22.75
N PHE A 127 -25.64 1.79 22.87
CA PHE A 127 -26.66 2.33 23.77
C PHE A 127 -26.82 1.42 24.98
N GLU A 128 -27.03 2.01 26.12
CA GLU A 128 -27.49 1.33 27.32
C GLU A 128 -28.80 1.95 27.76
N LEU A 129 -29.87 1.18 27.64
CA LEU A 129 -31.24 1.63 27.91
C LEU A 129 -31.81 0.83 29.10
N LYS A 130 -32.02 1.49 30.23
CA LYS A 130 -32.68 0.91 31.41
C LYS A 130 -34.18 1.01 31.23
N LEU A 131 -34.83 -0.04 30.69
CA LEU A 131 -36.22 -0.06 30.33
C LEU A 131 -37.16 -0.15 31.55
N ALA A 132 -36.72 -0.90 32.57
CA ALA A 132 -37.44 -1.09 33.83
C ALA A 132 -36.45 -1.46 34.96
N LYS A 133 -36.94 -1.59 36.18
CA LYS A 133 -36.10 -2.11 37.29
C LYS A 133 -35.63 -3.54 36.95
N GLY A 134 -34.31 -3.66 36.82
CA GLY A 134 -33.65 -4.92 36.49
C GLY A 134 -33.65 -5.28 35.00
N LEU A 135 -34.27 -4.50 34.09
CA LEU A 135 -34.32 -4.75 32.67
C LEU A 135 -33.50 -3.70 31.90
N THR A 136 -32.43 -4.15 31.25
CA THR A 136 -31.53 -3.33 30.46
C THR A 136 -31.44 -3.85 29.04
N PHE A 137 -31.60 -2.98 28.06
CA PHE A 137 -31.42 -3.26 26.64
C PHE A 137 -30.18 -2.52 26.11
N LYS A 138 -29.27 -3.26 25.45
CA LYS A 138 -28.01 -2.75 24.92
C LYS A 138 -27.91 -3.02 23.42
N PRO A 139 -28.52 -2.18 22.57
CA PRO A 139 -28.28 -2.23 21.13
C PRO A 139 -26.90 -1.60 20.82
N SER A 140 -26.19 -2.24 19.91
CA SER A 140 -24.91 -1.73 19.39
C SER A 140 -24.85 -1.82 17.87
N LEU A 141 -24.18 -0.87 17.27
CA LEU A 141 -23.86 -0.83 15.85
C LEU A 141 -22.39 -0.48 15.68
N ALA A 142 -21.63 -1.35 15.02
CA ALA A 142 -20.25 -1.08 14.65
C ALA A 142 -20.09 -1.12 13.13
N ILE A 143 -19.23 -0.23 12.62
CA ILE A 143 -18.90 -0.10 11.20
C ILE A 143 -17.38 -0.08 11.07
N ASP A 144 -16.84 -0.86 10.12
CA ASP A 144 -15.46 -0.80 9.65
C ASP A 144 -15.49 -0.58 8.13
N PHE A 145 -15.22 0.64 7.72
CA PHE A 145 -15.11 1.02 6.33
C PHE A 145 -13.67 1.25 5.95
N MET A 146 -13.22 0.60 4.88
CA MET A 146 -11.88 0.77 4.31
C MET A 146 -11.99 1.02 2.80
N SER A 147 -11.30 2.06 2.34
CA SER A 147 -11.04 2.33 0.93
C SER A 147 -9.55 2.43 0.72
N SER A 148 -9.03 1.62 -0.18
CA SER A 148 -7.61 1.61 -0.57
C SER A 148 -7.49 1.76 -2.07
N GLU A 149 -6.64 2.68 -2.50
CA GLU A 149 -6.27 2.89 -3.89
C GLU A 149 -4.77 2.68 -4.02
N ASN A 150 -4.36 1.81 -4.93
CA ASN A 150 -2.98 1.59 -5.32
C ASN A 150 -2.80 1.99 -6.78
N SER A 151 -1.95 2.98 -7.02
CA SER A 151 -1.61 3.48 -8.35
C SER A 151 -0.17 3.16 -8.68
N ILE A 152 0.05 2.48 -9.79
CA ILE A 152 1.37 2.11 -10.29
C ILE A 152 1.58 2.79 -11.64
N TRP A 153 2.72 3.45 -11.79
CA TRP A 153 3.22 3.98 -13.04
C TRP A 153 4.56 3.32 -13.36
N TYR A 154 4.61 2.69 -14.50
CA TYR A 154 5.81 2.05 -15.03
C TYR A 154 6.19 2.72 -16.36
N PRO A 155 7.21 3.59 -16.38
CA PRO A 155 7.60 4.29 -17.61
C PRO A 155 8.31 3.36 -18.60
N ALA A 156 8.21 3.69 -19.88
CA ALA A 156 8.90 2.96 -20.96
C ALA A 156 10.44 3.04 -20.82
N SER A 157 10.94 4.08 -20.17
CA SER A 157 12.39 4.27 -19.89
C SER A 157 13.00 3.21 -19.00
N ILE A 158 12.18 2.42 -18.29
CA ILE A 158 12.62 1.36 -17.38
C ILE A 158 12.24 0.01 -17.99
N GLY A 159 13.21 -0.88 -18.11
CA GLY A 159 12.99 -2.25 -18.52
C GLY A 159 13.37 -2.57 -19.94
N LYS A 160 13.73 -3.83 -20.10
CA LYS A 160 14.21 -4.40 -21.35
C LYS A 160 13.07 -4.45 -22.39
N ASN A 161 13.31 -3.91 -23.55
CA ASN A 161 12.41 -4.00 -24.72
C ASN A 161 11.01 -3.39 -24.51
N ARG A 162 10.87 -2.39 -23.64
CA ARG A 162 9.58 -1.69 -23.49
C ARG A 162 9.50 -0.52 -24.47
N THR A 163 8.44 -0.51 -25.24
CA THR A 163 8.10 0.60 -26.14
C THR A 163 7.12 1.57 -25.48
N ASP A 164 6.33 1.07 -24.51
CA ASP A 164 5.21 1.80 -23.94
C ASP A 164 5.29 1.89 -22.41
N SER A 165 4.82 3.00 -21.90
CA SER A 165 4.58 3.17 -20.46
C SER A 165 3.28 2.48 -20.04
N GLU A 166 3.24 1.99 -18.82
CA GLU A 166 2.08 1.28 -18.25
C GLU A 166 1.60 1.98 -16.99
N ALA A 167 0.29 2.22 -16.91
CA ALA A 167 -0.37 2.71 -15.72
C ALA A 167 -1.42 1.71 -15.25
N SER A 168 -1.45 1.46 -13.95
CA SER A 168 -2.45 0.61 -13.33
C SER A 168 -2.96 1.24 -12.06
N THR A 169 -4.28 1.23 -11.87
CA THR A 169 -4.90 1.68 -10.62
C THR A 169 -5.85 0.59 -10.12
N THR A 170 -5.63 0.16 -8.90
CA THR A 170 -6.46 -0.82 -8.22
C THR A 170 -7.17 -0.18 -7.04
N MET A 171 -8.50 -0.24 -7.04
CA MET A 171 -9.34 0.22 -5.93
C MET A 171 -9.92 -0.96 -5.17
N THR A 172 -9.77 -0.95 -3.86
CA THR A 172 -10.38 -1.93 -2.96
C THR A 172 -11.24 -1.20 -1.94
N ARG A 173 -12.51 -1.59 -1.84
CA ARG A 173 -13.42 -1.08 -0.81
C ARG A 173 -13.96 -2.24 0.01
N LYS A 174 -13.94 -2.08 1.32
CA LYS A 174 -14.52 -3.04 2.26
C LYS A 174 -15.44 -2.27 3.21
N LEU A 175 -16.63 -2.80 3.38
CA LEU A 175 -17.58 -2.35 4.38
C LEU A 175 -18.00 -3.56 5.20
N MET A 176 -17.74 -3.52 6.49
CA MET A 176 -18.24 -4.48 7.45
C MET A 176 -19.10 -3.71 8.46
N TRP A 177 -20.18 -4.29 8.86
CA TRP A 177 -21.01 -3.76 9.93
C TRP A 177 -21.51 -4.91 10.81
N ILE A 178 -21.67 -4.60 12.08
CA ILE A 178 -22.17 -5.51 13.09
C ILE A 178 -23.26 -4.79 13.86
N ASN A 179 -24.39 -5.45 14.02
CA ASN A 179 -25.47 -5.01 14.89
C ASN A 179 -25.71 -6.09 15.92
N GLU A 180 -25.64 -5.73 17.19
CA GLU A 180 -25.90 -6.61 18.30
C GLU A 180 -26.97 -6.00 19.18
N ASN A 181 -27.89 -6.84 19.68
CA ASN A 181 -28.97 -6.41 20.53
C ASN A 181 -29.02 -7.35 21.74
N ILE A 182 -28.64 -6.85 22.90
CA ILE A 182 -28.57 -7.63 24.12
C ILE A 182 -29.63 -7.14 25.11
N LEU A 183 -30.49 -8.04 25.57
CA LEU A 183 -31.44 -7.78 26.62
C LEU A 183 -31.01 -8.53 27.88
N THR A 184 -30.84 -7.83 28.97
CA THR A 184 -30.46 -8.38 30.28
C THR A 184 -31.55 -8.11 31.30
N TYR A 185 -31.97 -9.15 32.01
CA TYR A 185 -32.88 -9.05 33.12
C TYR A 185 -32.21 -9.56 34.40
N GLN A 186 -32.22 -8.76 35.45
CA GLN A 186 -31.67 -9.07 36.74
C GLN A 186 -32.69 -8.68 37.83
N LYS A 187 -33.03 -9.59 38.70
CA LYS A 187 -33.93 -9.29 39.81
C LYS A 187 -33.63 -10.16 41.02
N GLU A 188 -33.64 -9.48 42.16
CA GLU A 188 -33.52 -10.11 43.47
C GLU A 188 -34.92 -10.32 44.05
N PHE A 189 -35.14 -11.50 44.63
CA PHE A 189 -36.38 -11.92 45.30
C PHE A 189 -36.01 -12.53 46.66
N GLY A 190 -35.99 -11.75 47.74
CA GLY A 190 -35.49 -12.21 49.01
C GLY A 190 -34.02 -12.66 48.89
N ASP A 191 -33.77 -13.94 49.25
CA ASP A 191 -32.41 -14.54 49.17
C ASP A 191 -32.09 -15.11 47.75
N HIS A 192 -32.94 -14.93 46.78
CA HIS A 192 -32.75 -15.45 45.41
C HIS A 192 -32.40 -14.33 44.42
N ASN A 193 -31.40 -14.58 43.56
CA ASN A 193 -31.03 -13.69 42.47
C ASN A 193 -31.25 -14.40 41.15
N ILE A 194 -32.06 -13.82 40.29
CA ILE A 194 -32.34 -14.33 38.94
C ILE A 194 -31.66 -13.40 37.95
N SER A 195 -30.82 -13.96 37.02
CA SER A 195 -30.22 -13.28 35.91
C SER A 195 -30.54 -14.02 34.61
N ALA A 196 -31.02 -13.31 33.62
CA ALA A 196 -31.28 -13.82 32.26
C ALA A 196 -30.75 -12.88 31.25
N VAL A 197 -30.10 -13.41 30.19
CA VAL A 197 -29.54 -12.65 29.07
C VAL A 197 -30.03 -13.29 27.77
N GLY A 198 -30.50 -12.48 26.84
CA GLY A 198 -30.87 -12.85 25.47
C GLY A 198 -30.34 -11.85 24.47
N GLY A 199 -29.99 -12.33 23.26
CA GLY A 199 -29.46 -11.51 22.20
C GLY A 199 -29.58 -12.20 20.83
#